data_0be8e4346c19042fc7281064fe0568e8
#
_entry.id   0be8e4346c19042fc7281064fe0568e8
#
_cell.length_a   1.000
_cell.length_b   1.000
_cell.length_c   1.000
_cell.angle_alpha   90.00
_cell.angle_beta   90.00
_cell.angle_gamma   90.00
#
_symmetry.space_group_name_H-M   'P 1'
#
loop_
_entity.id
_entity.type
_entity.pdbx_description
1 polymer ?
#
loop_
_entity_poly.entity_id
_entity_poly.type
_entity_poly.pdbx_seq_one_letter_code
_entity_poly.pdbx_strand_id
1 'polypeptide(L)'
;MNATDTVRLTESSDLDQLADLFDQYRQFYECPPDLGAAKSWIAENFERGRSTIFVAGDGHQLIGFTQLYPALCSVDLVEYFVLYDLFVAPSARRQGIARALMNAASEWATAQGAARLDLETARDNYPGQALYRDLGYELDEVFLKFSLDLGR
;
A
#
# COMPACT_ATOMS: atom_id res chain seq x y z
N MET A 1 4.45 8.11 -15.79
CA MET A 1 4.75 9.20 -14.81
C MET A 1 5.23 10.44 -15.55
N ASN A 2 4.81 11.58 -15.07
CA ASN A 2 5.30 12.84 -15.56
C ASN A 2 6.67 13.18 -14.93
N ALA A 3 7.43 14.10 -15.52
CA ALA A 3 8.77 14.47 -15.02
C ALA A 3 8.76 15.10 -13.61
N THR A 4 7.61 15.59 -13.15
CA THR A 4 7.42 16.17 -11.80
C THR A 4 6.92 15.16 -10.76
N ASP A 5 6.50 13.97 -11.21
CA ASP A 5 6.00 12.93 -10.30
C ASP A 5 7.16 12.33 -9.51
N THR A 6 7.02 12.27 -8.19
CA THR A 6 8.03 11.70 -7.29
C THR A 6 7.39 10.68 -6.36
N VAL A 7 8.13 9.59 -6.10
CA VAL A 7 7.78 8.59 -5.08
C VAL A 7 8.82 8.64 -3.97
N ARG A 8 8.37 8.74 -2.73
CA ARG A 8 9.24 8.84 -1.55
C ARG A 8 8.54 8.33 -0.31
N LEU A 9 9.30 8.15 0.76
CA LEU A 9 8.73 7.89 2.09
C LEU A 9 7.88 9.08 2.55
N THR A 10 6.82 8.76 3.29
CA THR A 10 5.91 9.74 3.91
C THR A 10 6.66 10.55 4.97
N GLU A 11 6.39 11.84 5.01
CA GLU A 11 6.81 12.78 6.04
C GLU A 11 5.61 13.24 6.86
N SER A 12 5.85 13.82 8.04
CA SER A 12 4.77 14.31 8.91
C SER A 12 3.88 15.36 8.24
N SER A 13 4.45 16.16 7.35
CA SER A 13 3.72 17.17 6.58
C SER A 13 2.74 16.60 5.55
N ASP A 14 2.87 15.31 5.21
CA ASP A 14 2.00 14.65 4.24
C ASP A 14 0.69 14.13 4.84
N LEU A 15 0.63 13.99 6.17
CA LEU A 15 -0.40 13.20 6.85
C LEU A 15 -1.84 13.65 6.53
N ASP A 16 -2.09 14.94 6.38
CA ASP A 16 -3.43 15.44 6.04
C ASP A 16 -3.85 15.03 4.63
N GLN A 17 -2.99 15.23 3.63
CA GLN A 17 -3.27 14.81 2.26
C GLN A 17 -3.32 13.29 2.12
N LEU A 18 -2.45 12.58 2.83
CA LEU A 18 -2.45 11.12 2.86
C LEU A 18 -3.75 10.57 3.47
N ALA A 19 -4.27 11.20 4.51
CA ALA A 19 -5.55 10.81 5.10
C ALA A 19 -6.72 10.97 4.11
N ASP A 20 -6.72 12.02 3.31
CA ASP A 20 -7.70 12.21 2.24
C ASP A 20 -7.64 11.08 1.20
N LEU A 21 -6.45 10.72 0.75
CA LEU A 21 -6.25 9.59 -0.18
C LEU A 21 -6.67 8.26 0.46
N PHE A 22 -6.34 8.07 1.72
CA PHE A 22 -6.68 6.85 2.45
C PHE A 22 -8.20 6.72 2.67
N ASP A 23 -8.90 7.81 2.94
CA ASP A 23 -10.37 7.80 3.02
C ASP A 23 -11.00 7.48 1.66
N GLN A 24 -10.49 8.04 0.56
CA GLN A 24 -10.91 7.68 -0.79
C GLN A 24 -10.66 6.20 -1.11
N TYR A 25 -9.53 5.65 -0.71
CA TYR A 25 -9.21 4.23 -0.84
C TYR A 25 -10.21 3.35 -0.08
N ARG A 26 -10.58 3.72 1.14
CA ARG A 26 -11.60 3.01 1.92
C ARG A 26 -12.98 3.07 1.24
N GLN A 27 -13.35 4.20 0.67
CA GLN A 27 -14.58 4.34 -0.10
C GLN A 27 -14.59 3.46 -1.37
N PHE A 28 -13.44 3.28 -2.01
CA PHE A 28 -13.30 2.32 -3.12
C PHE A 28 -13.65 0.88 -2.69
N TYR A 29 -13.41 0.54 -1.43
CA TYR A 29 -13.83 -0.73 -0.81
C TYR A 29 -15.20 -0.64 -0.10
N GLU A 30 -16.05 0.28 -0.55
CA GLU A 30 -17.44 0.44 -0.08
C GLU A 30 -17.57 0.83 1.41
N CYS A 31 -16.49 1.32 2.03
CA CYS A 31 -16.59 1.91 3.36
C CYS A 31 -17.27 3.28 3.28
N PRO A 32 -18.09 3.65 4.28
CA PRO A 32 -18.62 5.02 4.38
C PRO A 32 -17.47 6.03 4.52
N PRO A 33 -17.61 7.24 3.96
CA PRO A 33 -16.65 8.31 4.21
C PRO A 33 -16.47 8.57 5.70
N ASP A 34 -15.24 8.58 6.16
CA ASP A 34 -14.88 8.90 7.55
C ASP A 34 -13.43 9.42 7.61
N LEU A 35 -13.27 10.68 7.24
CA LEU A 35 -11.95 11.31 7.21
C LEU A 35 -11.30 11.37 8.60
N GLY A 36 -12.10 11.54 9.66
CA GLY A 36 -11.60 11.56 11.03
C GLY A 36 -10.95 10.23 11.43
N ALA A 37 -11.61 9.11 11.16
CA ALA A 37 -11.08 7.78 11.43
C ALA A 37 -9.86 7.48 10.53
N ALA A 38 -9.91 7.86 9.26
CA ALA A 38 -8.80 7.71 8.33
C ALA A 38 -7.55 8.47 8.81
N LYS A 39 -7.72 9.72 9.23
CA LYS A 39 -6.64 10.55 9.76
C LYS A 39 -6.03 9.96 11.03
N SER A 40 -6.86 9.52 11.96
CA SER A 40 -6.39 8.90 13.20
C SER A 40 -5.59 7.62 12.94
N TRP A 41 -6.07 6.78 12.03
CA TRP A 41 -5.39 5.53 11.67
C TRP A 41 -4.01 5.77 11.06
N ILE A 42 -3.94 6.64 10.07
CA ILE A 42 -2.68 6.96 9.38
C ILE A 42 -1.68 7.63 10.33
N ALA A 43 -2.13 8.60 11.11
CA ALA A 43 -1.28 9.29 12.08
C ALA A 43 -0.70 8.32 13.12
N GLU A 44 -1.53 7.44 13.67
CA GLU A 44 -1.08 6.43 14.65
C GLU A 44 -0.08 5.45 14.04
N ASN A 45 -0.33 4.99 12.81
CA ASN A 45 0.61 4.12 12.11
C ASN A 45 1.97 4.79 11.89
N PHE A 46 1.95 6.06 11.48
CA PHE A 46 3.16 6.85 11.26
C PHE A 46 3.92 7.10 12.57
N GLU A 47 3.24 7.61 13.59
CA GLU A 47 3.85 8.01 14.87
C GLU A 47 4.43 6.82 15.64
N ARG A 48 3.75 5.68 15.59
CA ARG A 48 4.19 4.44 16.28
C ARG A 48 5.09 3.55 15.44
N GLY A 49 5.36 3.91 14.20
CA GLY A 49 6.15 3.08 13.29
C GLY A 49 5.53 1.70 13.03
N ARG A 50 4.19 1.60 13.03
CA ARG A 50 3.50 0.33 12.80
C ARG A 50 3.50 -0.10 11.34
N SER A 51 3.69 0.85 10.44
CA SER A 51 3.75 0.62 8.99
C SER A 51 4.80 1.50 8.35
N THR A 52 5.12 1.18 7.11
CA THR A 52 5.93 2.03 6.22
C THR A 52 5.06 2.46 5.06
N ILE A 53 5.04 3.75 4.78
CA ILE A 53 4.16 4.34 3.77
C ILE A 53 5.01 5.13 2.77
N PHE A 54 4.82 4.80 1.49
CA PHE A 54 5.33 5.58 0.36
C PHE A 54 4.22 6.41 -0.24
N VAL A 55 4.54 7.63 -0.62
CA VAL A 55 3.62 8.54 -1.28
C VAL A 55 4.15 8.92 -2.66
N ALA A 56 3.23 9.15 -3.58
CA ALA A 56 3.51 9.73 -4.88
C ALA A 56 2.90 11.13 -4.96
N GLY A 57 3.69 12.10 -5.40
CA GLY A 57 3.26 13.48 -5.58
C GLY A 57 3.54 13.98 -7.00
N ASP A 58 2.73 14.92 -7.46
CA ASP A 58 2.87 15.56 -8.78
C ASP A 58 3.59 16.92 -8.71
N GLY A 59 4.19 17.24 -7.55
CA GLY A 59 4.82 18.53 -7.26
C GLY A 59 3.88 19.57 -6.63
N HIS A 60 2.57 19.30 -6.59
CA HIS A 60 1.55 20.17 -6.00
C HIS A 60 0.76 19.47 -4.88
N GLN A 61 0.45 18.20 -5.09
CA GLN A 61 -0.34 17.40 -4.17
C GLN A 61 0.06 15.93 -4.22
N LEU A 62 -0.38 15.17 -3.22
CA LEU A 62 -0.25 13.71 -3.24
C LEU A 62 -1.30 13.12 -4.19
N ILE A 63 -0.88 12.17 -5.02
CA ILE A 63 -1.70 11.51 -6.04
C ILE A 63 -1.80 10.00 -5.84
N GLY A 64 -1.05 9.43 -4.92
CA GLY A 64 -1.10 8.01 -4.61
C GLY A 64 -0.28 7.65 -3.39
N PHE A 65 -0.51 6.44 -2.88
CA PHE A 65 0.26 5.88 -1.76
C PHE A 65 0.27 4.36 -1.79
N THR A 66 1.24 3.77 -1.09
CA THR A 66 1.22 2.36 -0.69
C THR A 66 1.67 2.23 0.75
N GLN A 67 1.06 1.29 1.49
CA GLN A 67 1.37 1.04 2.89
C GLN A 67 1.74 -0.43 3.10
N LEU A 68 2.85 -0.63 3.80
CA LEU A 68 3.38 -1.95 4.12
C LEU A 68 3.33 -2.17 5.63
N TYR A 69 2.88 -3.35 6.04
CA TYR A 69 2.96 -3.82 7.43
C TYR A 69 4.04 -4.88 7.59
N PRO A 70 4.85 -4.83 8.65
CA PRO A 70 5.82 -5.88 8.94
C PRO A 70 5.11 -7.17 9.35
N ALA A 71 5.68 -8.29 8.96
CA ALA A 71 5.18 -9.61 9.29
C ALA A 71 6.33 -10.61 9.50
N LEU A 72 6.05 -11.69 10.19
CA LEU A 72 7.01 -12.74 10.52
C LEU A 72 6.52 -14.09 10.00
N CYS A 73 7.41 -14.85 9.38
CA CYS A 73 7.16 -16.22 8.99
C CYS A 73 8.01 -17.16 9.86
N SER A 74 7.37 -17.85 10.80
CA SER A 74 8.07 -18.74 11.74
C SER A 74 8.65 -19.97 11.07
N VAL A 75 7.97 -20.54 10.07
CA VAL A 75 8.44 -21.73 9.37
C VAL A 75 9.75 -21.47 8.64
N ASP A 76 9.83 -20.35 7.96
CA ASP A 76 11.01 -19.98 7.18
C ASP A 76 12.05 -19.20 7.99
N LEU A 77 11.72 -18.80 9.23
CA LEU A 77 12.56 -17.96 10.09
C LEU A 77 12.95 -16.62 9.44
N VAL A 78 11.99 -15.99 8.78
CA VAL A 78 12.22 -14.74 8.04
C VAL A 78 11.25 -13.65 8.44
N GLU A 79 11.71 -12.41 8.25
CA GLU A 79 10.86 -11.21 8.24
C GLU A 79 10.44 -10.90 6.81
N TYR A 80 9.22 -10.41 6.65
CA TYR A 80 8.69 -9.96 5.37
C TYR A 80 7.72 -8.80 5.56
N PHE A 81 7.24 -8.23 4.48
CA PHE A 81 6.21 -7.19 4.56
C PHE A 81 4.98 -7.58 3.75
N VAL A 82 3.83 -7.14 4.23
CA VAL A 82 2.57 -7.18 3.47
C VAL A 82 2.34 -5.81 2.87
N LEU A 83 2.34 -5.71 1.54
CA LEU A 83 1.90 -4.53 0.83
C LEU A 83 0.36 -4.54 0.89
N TYR A 84 -0.17 -3.87 1.91
CA TYR A 84 -1.57 -3.99 2.29
C TYR A 84 -2.47 -3.03 1.53
N ASP A 85 -2.03 -1.79 1.36
CA ASP A 85 -2.77 -0.73 0.72
C ASP A 85 -2.01 -0.20 -0.49
N LEU A 86 -2.70 -0.01 -1.59
CA LEU A 86 -2.19 0.63 -2.80
C LEU A 86 -3.33 1.39 -3.45
N PHE A 87 -3.16 2.69 -3.61
CA PHE A 87 -4.17 3.56 -4.19
C PHE A 87 -3.54 4.67 -5.01
N VAL A 88 -4.13 4.94 -6.18
CA VAL A 88 -3.80 6.08 -7.03
C VAL A 88 -5.09 6.87 -7.28
N ALA A 89 -5.05 8.16 -7.06
CA ALA A 89 -6.19 9.05 -7.30
C ALA A 89 -6.71 8.86 -8.73
N PRO A 90 -8.04 8.86 -8.94
CA PRO A 90 -8.63 8.58 -10.25
C PRO A 90 -8.06 9.42 -11.39
N SER A 91 -7.76 10.71 -11.12
CA SER A 91 -7.19 11.64 -12.10
C SER A 91 -5.74 11.33 -12.50
N ALA A 92 -5.03 10.54 -11.70
CA ALA A 92 -3.62 10.19 -11.91
C ALA A 92 -3.41 8.73 -12.35
N ARG A 93 -4.47 7.99 -12.61
CA ARG A 93 -4.38 6.59 -13.04
C ARG A 93 -3.84 6.44 -14.45
N ARG A 94 -3.32 5.25 -14.77
CA ARG A 94 -2.74 4.87 -16.07
C ARG A 94 -1.51 5.69 -16.46
N GLN A 95 -0.77 6.21 -15.48
CA GLN A 95 0.46 6.97 -15.69
C GLN A 95 1.69 6.27 -15.06
N GLY A 96 1.54 5.00 -14.67
CA GLY A 96 2.63 4.23 -14.08
C GLY A 96 2.89 4.51 -12.59
N ILE A 97 2.02 5.25 -11.92
CA ILE A 97 2.20 5.63 -10.50
C ILE A 97 2.16 4.39 -9.58
N ALA A 98 1.21 3.48 -9.77
CA ALA A 98 1.12 2.25 -8.98
C ALA A 98 2.40 1.42 -9.11
N ARG A 99 2.92 1.25 -10.33
CA ARG A 99 4.18 0.56 -10.59
C ARG A 99 5.34 1.22 -9.86
N ALA A 100 5.44 2.54 -9.91
CA ALA A 100 6.51 3.29 -9.24
C ALA A 100 6.44 3.14 -7.71
N LEU A 101 5.25 3.19 -7.12
CA LEU A 101 5.04 2.94 -5.71
C LEU A 101 5.47 1.52 -5.31
N MET A 102 5.07 0.52 -6.07
CA MET A 102 5.42 -0.88 -5.80
C MET A 102 6.92 -1.14 -5.96
N ASN A 103 7.58 -0.53 -6.94
CA ASN A 103 9.02 -0.63 -7.10
C ASN A 103 9.76 0.01 -5.92
N ALA A 104 9.38 1.20 -5.50
CA ALA A 104 9.97 1.86 -4.33
C ALA A 104 9.80 1.01 -3.05
N ALA A 105 8.62 0.42 -2.86
CA ALA A 105 8.36 -0.49 -1.74
C ALA A 105 9.25 -1.73 -1.79
N SER A 106 9.41 -2.34 -2.97
CA SER A 106 10.25 -3.52 -3.16
C SER A 106 11.72 -3.24 -2.91
N GLU A 107 12.23 -2.13 -3.44
CA GLU A 107 13.63 -1.70 -3.20
C GLU A 107 13.89 -1.45 -1.73
N TRP A 108 12.98 -0.74 -1.06
CA TRP A 108 13.09 -0.48 0.37
C TRP A 108 13.04 -1.77 1.19
N ALA A 109 12.09 -2.66 0.92
CA ALA A 109 11.96 -3.92 1.65
C ALA A 109 13.22 -4.80 1.48
N THR A 110 13.79 -4.82 0.29
CA THR A 110 15.07 -5.50 0.02
C THR A 110 16.19 -4.91 0.88
N ALA A 111 16.29 -3.58 0.98
CA ALA A 111 17.29 -2.90 1.81
C ALA A 111 17.09 -3.16 3.31
N GLN A 112 15.86 -3.45 3.75
CA GLN A 112 15.56 -3.87 5.13
C GLN A 112 15.88 -5.35 5.40
N GLY A 113 16.27 -6.13 4.39
CA GLY A 113 16.55 -7.55 4.54
C GLY A 113 15.30 -8.43 4.52
N ALA A 114 14.17 -7.93 4.05
CA ALA A 114 12.95 -8.71 3.94
C ALA A 114 13.10 -9.85 2.93
N ALA A 115 12.53 -11.01 3.27
CA ALA A 115 12.59 -12.18 2.39
C ALA A 115 11.64 -12.07 1.19
N ARG A 116 10.50 -11.37 1.36
CA ARG A 116 9.49 -11.20 0.30
C ARG A 116 8.54 -10.05 0.61
N LEU A 117 7.71 -9.72 -0.36
CA LEU A 117 6.49 -8.93 -0.21
C LEU A 117 5.30 -9.81 -0.54
N ASP A 118 4.31 -9.85 0.34
CA ASP A 118 3.02 -10.47 0.08
C ASP A 118 1.96 -9.40 -0.15
N LEU A 119 0.94 -9.70 -0.93
CA LEU A 119 -0.24 -8.86 -1.10
C LEU A 119 -1.49 -9.71 -1.36
N GLU A 120 -2.63 -9.12 -1.10
CA GLU A 120 -3.93 -9.68 -1.45
C GLU A 120 -4.68 -8.69 -2.33
N THR A 121 -5.52 -9.20 -3.23
CA THR A 121 -6.36 -8.38 -4.10
C THR A 121 -7.69 -9.07 -4.37
N ALA A 122 -8.70 -8.31 -4.77
CA ALA A 122 -9.98 -8.88 -5.16
C ALA A 122 -9.82 -9.80 -6.38
N ARG A 123 -10.59 -10.88 -6.40
CA ARG A 123 -10.54 -11.89 -7.50
C ARG A 123 -10.87 -11.32 -8.87
N ASP A 124 -11.64 -10.24 -8.92
CA ASP A 124 -12.05 -9.53 -10.14
C ASP A 124 -11.21 -8.29 -10.46
N ASN A 125 -10.18 -8.00 -9.66
CA ASN A 125 -9.24 -6.92 -9.95
C ASN A 125 -8.21 -7.38 -11.00
N TYR A 126 -8.66 -7.58 -12.23
CA TYR A 126 -7.80 -8.07 -13.32
C TYR A 126 -6.65 -7.12 -13.68
N PRO A 127 -6.85 -5.79 -13.74
CA PRO A 127 -5.76 -4.87 -14.00
C PRO A 127 -4.67 -4.92 -12.92
N GLY A 128 -5.04 -5.00 -11.65
CA GLY A 128 -4.09 -5.17 -10.53
C GLY A 128 -3.32 -6.47 -10.63
N GLN A 129 -4.02 -7.58 -10.88
CA GLN A 129 -3.37 -8.89 -11.04
C GLN A 129 -2.38 -8.91 -12.20
N ALA A 130 -2.69 -8.25 -13.30
CA ALA A 130 -1.77 -8.14 -14.44
C ALA A 130 -0.51 -7.37 -14.05
N LEU A 131 -0.64 -6.25 -13.33
CA LEU A 131 0.48 -5.47 -12.82
C LEU A 131 1.34 -6.30 -11.86
N TYR A 132 0.74 -7.03 -10.93
CA TYR A 132 1.48 -7.83 -9.96
C TYR A 132 2.31 -8.93 -10.64
N ARG A 133 1.71 -9.66 -11.59
CA ARG A 133 2.44 -10.67 -12.36
C ARG A 133 3.59 -10.08 -13.18
N ASP A 134 3.36 -8.93 -13.79
CA ASP A 134 4.39 -8.22 -14.55
C ASP A 134 5.56 -7.76 -13.66
N LEU A 135 5.30 -7.48 -12.39
CA LEU A 135 6.31 -7.15 -11.39
C LEU A 135 6.96 -8.39 -10.72
N GLY A 136 6.56 -9.59 -11.12
CA GLY A 136 7.15 -10.84 -10.61
C GLY A 136 6.46 -11.43 -9.39
N TYR A 137 5.29 -10.93 -8.99
CA TYR A 137 4.49 -11.57 -7.96
C TYR A 137 3.84 -12.85 -8.51
N GLU A 138 3.83 -13.89 -7.69
CA GLU A 138 3.24 -15.18 -8.03
C GLU A 138 2.01 -15.43 -7.15
N LEU A 139 0.97 -16.03 -7.74
CA LEU A 139 -0.20 -16.45 -6.99
C LEU A 139 0.17 -17.62 -6.09
N ASP A 140 -0.14 -17.52 -4.79
CA ASP A 140 -0.01 -18.65 -3.87
C ASP A 140 -1.14 -19.67 -4.14
N GLU A 141 -0.75 -20.88 -4.48
CA GLU A 141 -1.67 -22.01 -4.73
C GLU A 141 -1.57 -23.10 -3.64
N VAL A 142 -0.71 -22.89 -2.62
CA VAL A 142 -0.44 -23.87 -1.58
C VAL A 142 -1.31 -23.62 -0.33
N PHE A 143 -1.45 -22.37 0.07
CA PHE A 143 -2.14 -22.01 1.31
C PHE A 143 -3.50 -21.36 1.06
N LEU A 144 -4.49 -21.75 1.88
CA LEU A 144 -5.80 -21.10 1.91
C LEU A 144 -5.87 -20.19 3.13
N LYS A 145 -6.50 -19.03 2.95
CA LYS A 145 -6.76 -18.10 4.05
C LYS A 145 -8.13 -18.36 4.67
N PHE A 146 -8.16 -18.48 6.00
CA PHE A 146 -9.38 -18.54 6.79
C PHE A 146 -9.43 -17.35 7.74
N SER A 147 -10.61 -16.80 7.97
CA SER A 147 -10.84 -15.68 8.90
C SER A 147 -12.01 -16.01 9.81
N LEU A 148 -11.87 -15.68 11.10
CA LEU A 148 -12.95 -15.75 12.09
C LEU A 148 -13.26 -14.31 12.52
N ASP A 149 -14.49 -13.87 12.30
CA ASP A 149 -14.96 -12.58 12.82
C ASP A 149 -15.16 -12.68 14.35
N LEU A 150 -14.52 -11.77 15.07
CA LEU A 150 -14.59 -11.70 16.54
C LEU A 150 -15.59 -10.63 17.03
N GLY A 151 -16.42 -10.10 16.14
CA GLY A 151 -17.52 -9.19 16.48
C GLY A 151 -17.09 -7.75 16.79
N ARG A 152 -16.05 -7.25 16.16
CA ARG A 152 -15.57 -5.89 16.34
C ARG A 152 -15.81 -5.03 15.12
#